data_32d4e572655ab0e2567cdd717b0df08f
#
_entry.id   32d4e572655ab0e2567cdd717b0df08f
#
_cell.length_a   1.000
_cell.length_b   1.000
_cell.length_c   1.000
_cell.angle_alpha   90.00
_cell.angle_beta   90.00
_cell.angle_gamma   90.00
#
_symmetry.space_group_name_H-M   'P 1'
#
loop_
_entity.id
_entity.type
_entity.pdbx_description
1 polymer ?
#
loop_
_entity_poly.entity_id
_entity_poly.type
_entity_poly.pdbx_seq_one_letter_code
_entity_poly.pdbx_strand_id
1 'polypeptide(L)'
;MKAGANIRKICLIGDEDQLPSVGPGCVLRDLIASERFPLVRLNHIYRQKDGSEVISLAHDIRRGMVDPSFYHQDVHFVSCADTAIRDTILHIVKQSLQMGYSMDEVQVLSPMYRGNAGIDVLNNALQASFNPPDTEKREVQSGYRIFREHDKILQLKNQPDDDVYNGDIGILEEVTLPEETEDKRHALFVNYQDNIVCYRPENFDKITHAYCISVHKSQGGEYPIIIMPFIRSHSIMLYRKLIYTACSRARKAVWLIGDMSAFEAGIQVEERHVRRTTLQQRLIYGTTEVVDTDENDFPF
;
A
#
# COMPACT_ATOMS: atom_id res chain seq x y z
N MET A 1 -14.98 20.18 10.91
CA MET A 1 -14.37 21.02 9.87
C MET A 1 -14.46 22.48 10.31
N LYS A 2 -13.36 23.08 10.71
CA LYS A 2 -13.26 24.54 10.88
C LYS A 2 -12.73 25.16 9.57
N ALA A 3 -13.19 24.70 8.44
CA ALA A 3 -12.73 25.17 7.15
C ALA A 3 -13.70 26.25 6.64
N GLY A 4 -13.12 27.38 6.41
CA GLY A 4 -13.53 28.56 5.65
C GLY A 4 -15.03 28.83 5.45
N ALA A 5 -15.47 29.98 5.91
CA ALA A 5 -16.83 30.50 5.77
C ALA A 5 -17.36 30.63 4.31
N ASN A 6 -16.54 30.25 3.29
CA ASN A 6 -16.84 30.46 1.88
C ASN A 6 -17.06 29.18 1.07
N ILE A 7 -17.07 27.97 1.71
CA ILE A 7 -17.32 26.71 0.99
C ILE A 7 -18.79 26.60 0.65
N ARG A 8 -19.12 26.63 -0.65
CA ARG A 8 -20.50 26.50 -1.13
C ARG A 8 -20.93 25.06 -1.38
N LYS A 9 -19.98 24.16 -1.66
CA LYS A 9 -20.23 22.76 -1.99
C LYS A 9 -19.05 21.91 -1.60
N ILE A 10 -19.29 20.75 -1.00
CA ILE A 10 -18.29 19.70 -0.73
C ILE A 10 -18.71 18.47 -1.51
N CYS A 11 -17.80 17.92 -2.30
CA CYS A 11 -17.94 16.63 -2.96
C CYS A 11 -16.93 15.67 -2.33
N LEU A 12 -17.42 14.54 -1.80
CA LEU A 12 -16.60 13.47 -1.26
C LEU A 12 -16.51 12.37 -2.31
N ILE A 13 -15.30 11.98 -2.66
CA ILE A 13 -15.03 10.91 -3.63
C ILE A 13 -14.21 9.84 -2.91
N GLY A 14 -14.59 8.57 -3.10
CA GLY A 14 -13.88 7.45 -2.50
C GLY A 14 -14.50 6.11 -2.86
N ASP A 15 -13.89 5.05 -2.37
CA ASP A 15 -14.31 3.67 -2.56
C ASP A 15 -14.54 3.02 -1.18
N GLU A 16 -15.78 2.65 -0.88
CA GLU A 16 -16.15 2.05 0.41
C GLU A 16 -15.64 0.61 0.59
N ASP A 17 -15.25 -0.04 -0.50
CA ASP A 17 -14.70 -1.40 -0.50
C ASP A 17 -13.19 -1.43 -0.28
N GLN A 18 -12.50 -0.29 -0.47
CA GLN A 18 -11.08 -0.16 -0.13
C GLN A 18 -10.87 0.01 1.38
N LEU A 19 -9.59 -0.08 1.78
CA LEU A 19 -9.20 0.23 3.16
C LEU A 19 -9.66 1.63 3.54
N PRO A 20 -10.31 1.79 4.70
CA PRO A 20 -10.72 3.11 5.16
C PRO A 20 -9.48 3.96 5.51
N SER A 21 -9.67 5.29 5.54
CA SER A 21 -8.64 6.22 5.99
C SER A 21 -8.09 5.84 7.37
N VAL A 22 -6.82 6.16 7.62
CA VAL A 22 -6.20 5.93 8.94
C VAL A 22 -6.88 6.83 9.97
N GLY A 23 -7.29 6.25 11.11
CA GLY A 23 -7.96 6.96 12.20
C GLY A 23 -9.29 6.33 12.61
N PRO A 24 -9.97 6.89 13.62
CA PRO A 24 -11.23 6.36 14.13
C PRO A 24 -12.39 6.63 13.16
N GLY A 25 -13.40 5.74 13.18
CA GLY A 25 -14.63 5.87 12.41
C GLY A 25 -14.53 5.44 10.96
N CYS A 26 -15.65 5.54 10.23
CA CYS A 26 -15.80 5.16 8.83
C CYS A 26 -16.61 6.23 8.08
N VAL A 27 -16.06 7.43 7.99
CA VAL A 27 -16.80 8.63 7.55
C VAL A 27 -17.54 8.42 6.23
N LEU A 28 -16.86 7.92 5.18
CA LEU A 28 -17.51 7.72 3.86
C LEU A 28 -18.65 6.70 3.94
N ARG A 29 -18.41 5.55 4.58
CA ARG A 29 -19.42 4.51 4.78
C ARG A 29 -20.62 5.04 5.55
N ASP A 30 -20.39 5.77 6.65
CA ASP A 30 -21.46 6.30 7.49
C ASP A 30 -22.30 7.38 6.78
N LEU A 31 -21.65 8.22 5.96
CA LEU A 31 -22.34 9.20 5.13
C LEU A 31 -23.23 8.52 4.08
N ILE A 32 -22.70 7.48 3.41
CA ILE A 32 -23.44 6.68 2.43
C ILE A 32 -24.63 5.98 3.12
N ALA A 33 -24.36 5.28 4.23
CA ALA A 33 -25.36 4.51 4.95
C ALA A 33 -26.43 5.36 5.65
N SER A 34 -26.17 6.66 5.86
CA SER A 34 -27.16 7.57 6.42
C SER A 34 -28.28 7.94 5.44
N GLU A 35 -28.04 7.78 4.13
CA GLU A 35 -28.96 8.17 3.04
C GLU A 35 -29.42 9.65 3.10
N ARG A 36 -28.68 10.51 3.85
CA ARG A 36 -29.02 11.93 4.04
C ARG A 36 -28.41 12.84 2.99
N PHE A 37 -27.54 12.33 2.13
CA PHE A 37 -26.80 13.08 1.12
C PHE A 37 -27.02 12.50 -0.27
N PRO A 38 -27.03 13.33 -1.33
CA PRO A 38 -27.05 12.84 -2.69
C PRO A 38 -25.85 11.92 -2.95
N LEU A 39 -26.09 10.74 -3.53
CA LEU A 39 -25.08 9.74 -3.82
C LEU A 39 -25.08 9.39 -5.30
N VAL A 40 -23.92 9.40 -5.92
CA VAL A 40 -23.69 8.84 -7.25
C VAL A 40 -22.72 7.67 -7.12
N ARG A 41 -23.14 6.47 -7.54
CA ARG A 41 -22.30 5.28 -7.59
C ARG A 41 -21.75 5.11 -9.00
N LEU A 42 -20.41 5.08 -9.11
CA LEU A 42 -19.72 4.80 -10.37
C LEU A 42 -19.52 3.28 -10.48
N ASN A 43 -20.14 2.67 -11.48
CA ASN A 43 -20.12 1.21 -11.66
C ASN A 43 -19.12 0.75 -12.71
N HIS A 44 -18.51 1.67 -13.48
CA HIS A 44 -17.49 1.37 -14.48
C HIS A 44 -16.08 1.68 -13.97
N ILE A 45 -15.19 0.72 -14.14
CA ILE A 45 -13.76 0.87 -13.83
C ILE A 45 -13.05 1.18 -15.16
N TYR A 46 -12.46 2.38 -15.27
CA TYR A 46 -11.75 2.82 -16.49
C TYR A 46 -10.22 2.65 -16.40
N ARG A 47 -9.70 2.17 -15.27
CA ARG A 47 -8.25 2.04 -15.02
C ARG A 47 -7.59 0.96 -15.88
N GLN A 48 -8.31 -0.13 -16.15
CA GLN A 48 -7.86 -1.27 -16.93
C GLN A 48 -8.58 -1.30 -18.29
N LYS A 49 -8.03 -2.06 -19.25
CA LYS A 49 -8.71 -2.30 -20.53
C LYS A 49 -10.00 -3.11 -20.31
N ASP A 50 -11.00 -2.86 -21.13
CA ASP A 50 -12.21 -3.68 -21.14
C ASP A 50 -11.83 -5.15 -21.32
N GLY A 51 -12.37 -6.02 -20.46
CA GLY A 51 -12.06 -7.45 -20.46
C GLY A 51 -10.84 -7.86 -19.62
N SER A 52 -10.19 -6.93 -18.90
CA SER A 52 -9.10 -7.28 -17.98
C SER A 52 -9.58 -8.16 -16.83
N GLU A 53 -8.86 -9.25 -16.59
CA GLU A 53 -9.11 -10.15 -15.45
C GLU A 53 -8.92 -9.46 -14.09
N VAL A 54 -8.11 -8.40 -14.02
CA VAL A 54 -7.92 -7.63 -12.79
C VAL A 54 -9.24 -6.99 -12.33
N ILE A 55 -10.07 -6.50 -13.28
CA ILE A 55 -11.40 -5.97 -12.96
C ILE A 55 -12.31 -7.09 -12.44
N SER A 56 -12.31 -8.23 -13.12
CA SER A 56 -13.12 -9.39 -12.74
C SER A 56 -12.72 -9.88 -11.34
N LEU A 57 -11.42 -10.00 -11.08
CA LEU A 57 -10.88 -10.36 -9.76
C LEU A 57 -11.34 -9.39 -8.66
N ALA A 58 -11.27 -8.08 -8.92
CA ALA A 58 -11.71 -7.08 -7.95
C ALA A 58 -13.21 -7.23 -7.63
N HIS A 59 -14.06 -7.49 -8.63
CA HIS A 59 -15.47 -7.75 -8.42
C HIS A 59 -15.72 -9.04 -7.63
N ASP A 60 -14.98 -10.11 -7.92
CA ASP A 60 -15.14 -11.40 -7.28
C ASP A 60 -14.63 -11.38 -5.83
N ILE A 61 -13.53 -10.65 -5.56
CA ILE A 61 -13.07 -10.39 -4.18
C ILE A 61 -14.16 -9.66 -3.38
N ARG A 62 -14.80 -8.63 -3.94
CA ARG A 62 -15.89 -7.89 -3.27
C ARG A 62 -17.05 -8.82 -2.89
N ARG A 63 -17.35 -9.80 -3.73
CA ARG A 63 -18.39 -10.81 -3.48
C ARG A 63 -17.94 -11.91 -2.53
N GLY A 64 -16.63 -12.00 -2.23
CA GLY A 64 -16.04 -13.10 -1.46
C GLY A 64 -16.01 -14.43 -2.21
N MET A 65 -16.08 -14.41 -3.54
CA MET A 65 -16.14 -15.60 -4.38
C MET A 65 -15.10 -15.46 -5.50
N VAL A 66 -13.98 -16.12 -5.36
CA VAL A 66 -12.91 -16.15 -6.38
C VAL A 66 -12.63 -17.61 -6.72
N ASP A 67 -12.75 -17.97 -7.98
CA ASP A 67 -12.31 -19.25 -8.50
C ASP A 67 -11.06 -19.02 -9.36
N PRO A 68 -9.87 -19.45 -8.90
CA PRO A 68 -8.62 -19.26 -9.62
C PRO A 68 -8.61 -19.85 -11.04
N SER A 69 -9.48 -20.83 -11.34
CA SER A 69 -9.54 -21.48 -12.66
C SER A 69 -10.07 -20.58 -13.77
N PHE A 70 -10.65 -19.42 -13.43
CA PHE A 70 -11.15 -18.46 -14.43
C PHE A 70 -10.11 -17.41 -14.86
N TYR A 71 -8.92 -17.41 -14.25
CA TYR A 71 -7.91 -16.38 -14.46
C TYR A 71 -6.66 -16.98 -15.13
N HIS A 72 -6.26 -16.45 -16.29
CA HIS A 72 -5.17 -17.02 -17.09
C HIS A 72 -4.30 -15.99 -17.82
N GLN A 73 -4.71 -14.72 -17.86
CA GLN A 73 -4.05 -13.66 -18.64
C GLN A 73 -3.35 -12.63 -17.76
N ASP A 74 -4.12 -11.89 -16.96
CA ASP A 74 -3.65 -10.74 -16.17
C ASP A 74 -3.55 -11.08 -14.68
N VAL A 75 -4.15 -12.19 -14.24
CA VAL A 75 -4.17 -12.63 -12.84
C VAL A 75 -3.53 -14.01 -12.73
N HIS A 76 -2.52 -14.10 -11.88
CA HIS A 76 -1.72 -15.30 -11.71
C HIS A 76 -1.74 -15.77 -10.26
N PHE A 77 -2.16 -17.02 -10.05
CA PHE A 77 -2.10 -17.69 -8.76
C PHE A 77 -0.92 -18.68 -8.75
N VAL A 78 0.07 -18.40 -7.91
CA VAL A 78 1.29 -19.22 -7.82
C VAL A 78 1.38 -19.86 -6.45
N SER A 79 1.02 -21.14 -6.36
CA SER A 79 1.15 -21.90 -5.10
C SER A 79 2.60 -22.26 -4.84
N CYS A 80 3.08 -21.92 -3.65
CA CYS A 80 4.40 -22.32 -3.18
C CYS A 80 4.44 -22.41 -1.65
N ALA A 81 5.45 -23.12 -1.13
CA ALA A 81 5.68 -23.19 0.31
C ALA A 81 6.18 -21.85 0.86
N ASP A 82 5.92 -21.56 2.14
CA ASP A 82 6.33 -20.33 2.84
C ASP A 82 7.84 -20.07 2.71
N THR A 83 8.65 -21.14 2.68
CA THR A 83 10.11 -21.04 2.52
C THR A 83 10.55 -20.61 1.13
N ALA A 84 9.75 -20.86 0.11
CA ALA A 84 10.02 -20.52 -1.29
C ALA A 84 9.45 -19.14 -1.72
N ILE A 85 8.61 -18.52 -0.90
CA ILE A 85 7.91 -17.27 -1.24
C ILE A 85 8.86 -16.17 -1.69
N ARG A 86 9.92 -15.92 -0.93
CA ARG A 86 10.90 -14.87 -1.26
C ARG A 86 11.51 -15.11 -2.64
N ASP A 87 11.99 -16.32 -2.89
CA ASP A 87 12.66 -16.65 -4.14
C ASP A 87 11.68 -16.65 -5.33
N THR A 88 10.43 -17.04 -5.10
CA THR A 88 9.35 -16.93 -6.09
C THR A 88 9.06 -15.46 -6.43
N ILE A 89 8.97 -14.57 -5.44
CA ILE A 89 8.78 -13.12 -5.66
C ILE A 89 9.96 -12.56 -6.48
N LEU A 90 11.21 -12.86 -6.09
CA LEU A 90 12.39 -12.41 -6.83
C LEU A 90 12.38 -12.89 -8.28
N HIS A 91 11.96 -14.14 -8.51
CA HIS A 91 11.83 -14.70 -9.85
C HIS A 91 10.80 -13.95 -10.70
N ILE A 92 9.61 -13.66 -10.14
CA ILE A 92 8.54 -12.95 -10.85
C ILE A 92 8.95 -11.50 -11.14
N VAL A 93 9.57 -10.81 -10.17
CA VAL A 93 10.10 -9.46 -10.42
C VAL A 93 11.12 -9.49 -11.55
N LYS A 94 12.07 -10.44 -11.53
CA LYS A 94 13.06 -10.62 -12.60
C LYS A 94 12.41 -10.86 -13.97
N GLN A 95 11.41 -11.73 -14.03
CA GLN A 95 10.66 -11.96 -15.26
C GLN A 95 9.96 -10.68 -15.76
N SER A 96 9.33 -9.92 -14.86
CA SER A 96 8.67 -8.66 -15.20
C SER A 96 9.67 -7.66 -15.80
N LEU A 97 10.87 -7.53 -15.22
CA LEU A 97 11.93 -6.67 -15.77
C LEU A 97 12.40 -7.16 -17.15
N GLN A 98 12.51 -8.48 -17.36
CA GLN A 98 12.86 -9.06 -18.65
C GLN A 98 11.78 -8.82 -19.72
N MET A 99 10.52 -8.67 -19.32
CA MET A 99 9.40 -8.28 -20.20
C MET A 99 9.37 -6.79 -20.53
N GLY A 100 10.35 -6.00 -20.02
CA GLY A 100 10.51 -4.59 -20.30
C GLY A 100 9.85 -3.64 -19.31
N TYR A 101 9.33 -4.15 -18.18
CA TYR A 101 8.86 -3.28 -17.08
C TYR A 101 10.05 -2.73 -16.30
N SER A 102 9.95 -1.50 -15.81
CA SER A 102 10.93 -0.93 -14.88
C SER A 102 10.65 -1.36 -13.44
N MET A 103 11.61 -1.16 -12.54
CA MET A 103 11.41 -1.43 -11.11
C MET A 103 10.31 -0.55 -10.51
N ASP A 104 10.05 0.64 -11.05
CA ASP A 104 8.98 1.52 -10.62
C ASP A 104 7.61 1.02 -11.01
N GLU A 105 7.52 0.25 -12.09
CA GLU A 105 6.29 -0.34 -12.60
C GLU A 105 5.89 -1.64 -11.89
N VAL A 106 6.80 -2.24 -11.11
CA VAL A 106 6.57 -3.45 -10.33
C VAL A 106 6.53 -3.11 -8.85
N GLN A 107 5.42 -3.42 -8.18
CA GLN A 107 5.28 -3.18 -6.76
C GLN A 107 4.94 -4.47 -6.00
N VAL A 108 5.82 -4.81 -5.07
CA VAL A 108 5.54 -5.88 -4.10
C VAL A 108 4.78 -5.28 -2.92
N LEU A 109 3.70 -5.92 -2.52
CA LEU A 109 2.89 -5.53 -1.37
C LEU A 109 2.94 -6.63 -0.32
N SER A 110 3.07 -6.28 0.95
CA SER A 110 2.94 -7.25 2.05
C SER A 110 2.06 -6.67 3.16
N PRO A 111 1.22 -7.50 3.81
CA PRO A 111 0.37 -7.05 4.90
C PRO A 111 1.13 -6.84 6.21
N MET A 112 2.35 -7.37 6.36
CA MET A 112 3.12 -7.36 7.60
C MET A 112 4.56 -6.88 7.39
N TYR A 113 5.14 -6.27 8.42
CA TYR A 113 6.55 -5.82 8.40
C TYR A 113 7.54 -6.96 8.64
N ARG A 114 7.22 -7.89 9.54
CA ARG A 114 8.11 -8.98 9.98
C ARG A 114 7.68 -10.33 9.41
N GLY A 115 8.57 -11.32 9.48
CA GLY A 115 8.35 -12.68 9.01
C GLY A 115 8.92 -12.94 7.61
N ASN A 116 8.82 -14.19 7.13
CA ASN A 116 9.48 -14.65 5.89
C ASN A 116 9.03 -13.89 4.62
N ALA A 117 7.78 -13.42 4.61
CA ALA A 117 7.24 -12.59 3.54
C ALA A 117 6.91 -11.17 4.04
N GLY A 118 7.58 -10.72 5.09
CA GLY A 118 7.44 -9.38 5.65
C GLY A 118 8.18 -8.33 4.84
N ILE A 119 7.75 -7.08 4.95
CA ILE A 119 8.27 -5.93 4.22
C ILE A 119 9.79 -5.79 4.38
N ASP A 120 10.30 -5.92 5.61
CA ASP A 120 11.73 -5.73 5.88
C ASP A 120 12.59 -6.80 5.17
N VAL A 121 12.18 -8.07 5.25
CA VAL A 121 12.89 -9.19 4.60
C VAL A 121 12.82 -9.07 3.08
N LEU A 122 11.66 -8.72 2.55
CA LEU A 122 11.47 -8.57 1.10
C LEU A 122 12.23 -7.37 0.55
N ASN A 123 12.26 -6.23 1.23
CA ASN A 123 13.04 -5.07 0.82
C ASN A 123 14.53 -5.41 0.74
N ASN A 124 15.08 -6.07 1.76
CA ASN A 124 16.48 -6.46 1.76
C ASN A 124 16.81 -7.44 0.61
N ALA A 125 15.93 -8.42 0.37
CA ALA A 125 16.13 -9.40 -0.70
C ALA A 125 16.03 -8.77 -2.10
N LEU A 126 15.06 -7.88 -2.29
CA LEU A 126 14.84 -7.16 -3.55
C LEU A 126 16.01 -6.18 -3.82
N GLN A 127 16.45 -5.41 -2.82
CA GLN A 127 17.61 -4.54 -2.96
C GLN A 127 18.86 -5.37 -3.34
N ALA A 128 19.15 -6.44 -2.62
CA ALA A 128 20.31 -7.28 -2.89
C ALA A 128 20.30 -7.89 -4.30
N SER A 129 19.11 -8.19 -4.85
CA SER A 129 18.97 -8.84 -6.15
C SER A 129 18.93 -7.85 -7.32
N PHE A 130 18.35 -6.65 -7.13
CA PHE A 130 18.08 -5.72 -8.23
C PHE A 130 18.85 -4.41 -8.14
N ASN A 131 19.38 -4.09 -6.96
CA ASN A 131 20.34 -3.01 -6.75
C ASN A 131 21.50 -3.49 -5.86
N PRO A 132 22.32 -4.47 -6.32
CA PRO A 132 23.46 -4.97 -5.54
C PRO A 132 24.52 -3.90 -5.32
N PRO A 133 25.43 -4.08 -4.33
CA PRO A 133 26.60 -3.22 -4.18
C PRO A 133 27.44 -3.20 -5.46
N ASP A 134 27.94 -2.02 -5.79
CA ASP A 134 28.80 -1.79 -6.93
C ASP A 134 29.85 -0.74 -6.56
N THR A 135 31.03 -0.81 -7.16
CA THR A 135 32.13 0.17 -6.95
C THR A 135 31.77 1.57 -7.42
N GLU A 136 30.84 1.68 -8.37
CA GLU A 136 30.37 2.96 -8.91
C GLU A 136 29.19 3.55 -8.11
N LYS A 137 28.59 2.79 -7.17
CA LYS A 137 27.45 3.22 -6.36
C LYS A 137 27.90 3.53 -4.95
N ARG A 138 27.49 4.65 -4.46
CA ARG A 138 27.69 5.05 -3.07
C ARG A 138 26.56 4.52 -2.21
N GLU A 139 26.90 4.24 -0.96
CA GLU A 139 25.93 3.78 0.02
C GLU A 139 26.21 4.35 1.39
N VAL A 140 25.17 4.44 2.21
CA VAL A 140 25.27 4.83 3.62
C VAL A 140 24.44 3.89 4.49
N GLN A 141 25.04 3.45 5.59
CA GLN A 141 24.34 2.66 6.59
C GLN A 141 23.64 3.57 7.60
N SER A 142 22.36 3.29 7.86
CA SER A 142 21.56 3.92 8.90
C SER A 142 20.83 2.84 9.70
N GLY A 143 21.33 2.56 10.89
CA GLY A 143 20.85 1.44 11.71
C GLY A 143 21.07 0.09 11.00
N TYR A 144 19.99 -0.65 10.75
CA TYR A 144 20.01 -1.92 10.04
C TYR A 144 19.79 -1.79 8.51
N ARG A 145 19.53 -0.58 8.01
CA ARG A 145 19.30 -0.30 6.60
C ARG A 145 20.57 0.21 5.95
N ILE A 146 20.76 -0.17 4.68
CA ILE A 146 21.79 0.39 3.81
C ILE A 146 21.08 1.07 2.67
N PHE A 147 21.17 2.41 2.62
CA PHE A 147 20.67 3.20 1.49
C PHE A 147 21.77 3.29 0.43
N ARG A 148 21.44 2.94 -0.79
CA ARG A 148 22.37 2.90 -1.93
C ARG A 148 21.78 3.67 -3.10
N GLU A 149 22.61 4.34 -3.85
CA GLU A 149 22.19 5.00 -5.09
C GLU A 149 21.36 4.06 -5.98
N HIS A 150 20.30 4.60 -6.54
CA HIS A 150 19.25 3.91 -7.29
C HIS A 150 18.29 3.06 -6.45
N ASP A 151 18.31 3.17 -5.14
CA ASP A 151 17.28 2.55 -4.30
C ASP A 151 15.92 3.21 -4.52
N LYS A 152 14.87 2.38 -4.55
CA LYS A 152 13.48 2.84 -4.51
C LYS A 152 13.13 3.19 -3.06
N ILE A 153 12.74 4.43 -2.83
CA ILE A 153 12.56 5.03 -1.49
C ILE A 153 11.11 5.42 -1.27
N LEU A 154 10.60 5.13 -0.07
CA LEU A 154 9.28 5.54 0.42
C LEU A 154 9.43 6.65 1.47
N GLN A 155 8.69 7.73 1.31
CA GLN A 155 8.53 8.76 2.33
C GLN A 155 7.58 8.28 3.43
N LEU A 156 7.98 8.42 4.69
CA LEU A 156 7.21 7.95 5.85
C LEU A 156 6.47 9.06 6.59
N LYS A 157 6.89 10.32 6.46
CA LYS A 157 6.33 11.48 7.18
C LYS A 157 6.08 12.62 6.20
N ASN A 158 5.03 13.41 6.44
CA ASN A 158 4.81 14.61 5.64
C ASN A 158 5.92 15.65 5.88
N GLN A 159 6.44 16.23 4.82
CA GLN A 159 7.36 17.37 4.79
C GLN A 159 6.81 18.43 3.82
N PRO A 160 5.82 19.25 4.26
CA PRO A 160 5.17 20.22 3.38
C PRO A 160 6.11 21.28 2.83
N ASP A 161 7.18 21.61 3.57
CA ASP A 161 8.19 22.60 3.15
C ASP A 161 9.02 22.11 1.95
N ASP A 162 9.16 20.79 1.81
CA ASP A 162 9.86 20.13 0.72
C ASP A 162 8.88 19.57 -0.34
N ASP A 163 7.56 19.83 -0.19
CA ASP A 163 6.47 19.32 -1.03
C ASP A 163 6.51 17.80 -1.23
N VAL A 164 6.81 17.06 -0.15
CA VAL A 164 6.80 15.59 -0.14
C VAL A 164 5.97 15.05 1.02
N TYR A 165 5.21 14.01 0.75
CA TYR A 165 4.19 13.52 1.66
C TYR A 165 4.36 12.03 1.98
N ASN A 166 3.80 11.64 3.10
CA ASN A 166 3.78 10.24 3.53
C ASN A 166 3.10 9.33 2.51
N GLY A 167 3.86 8.41 1.93
CA GLY A 167 3.44 7.50 0.87
C GLY A 167 4.06 7.78 -0.48
N ASP A 168 4.70 8.95 -0.65
CA ASP A 168 5.40 9.26 -1.90
C ASP A 168 6.59 8.32 -2.10
N ILE A 169 6.79 7.92 -3.34
CA ILE A 169 7.89 7.04 -3.75
C ILE A 169 8.81 7.80 -4.69
N GLY A 170 10.11 7.74 -4.40
CA GLY A 170 11.16 8.33 -5.20
C GLY A 170 12.34 7.39 -5.40
N ILE A 171 13.33 7.87 -6.11
CA ILE A 171 14.61 7.17 -6.35
C ILE A 171 15.73 7.93 -5.66
N LEU A 172 16.58 7.23 -4.93
CA LEU A 172 17.80 7.77 -4.36
C LEU A 172 18.82 8.01 -5.48
N GLU A 173 18.96 9.25 -5.91
CA GLU A 173 19.84 9.59 -7.03
C GLU A 173 21.29 9.72 -6.61
N GLU A 174 21.53 10.32 -5.42
CA GLU A 174 22.89 10.62 -4.98
C GLU A 174 23.05 10.38 -3.47
N VAL A 175 24.19 9.80 -3.11
CA VAL A 175 24.71 9.70 -1.75
C VAL A 175 25.97 10.54 -1.64
N THR A 176 25.93 11.64 -0.90
CA THR A 176 27.11 12.49 -0.68
C THR A 176 27.87 12.03 0.55
N LEU A 177 29.20 11.94 0.41
CA LEU A 177 30.09 11.56 1.52
C LEU A 177 30.43 12.79 2.41
N PRO A 178 30.84 12.56 3.69
CA PRO A 178 31.18 13.65 4.60
C PRO A 178 32.27 14.60 4.09
N GLU A 179 33.20 14.09 3.28
CA GLU A 179 34.30 14.87 2.71
C GLU A 179 33.83 15.87 1.65
N GLU A 180 32.65 15.66 1.08
CA GLU A 180 32.09 16.44 -0.01
C GLU A 180 31.08 17.49 0.50
N THR A 181 30.75 17.46 1.79
CA THR A 181 29.78 18.38 2.40
C THR A 181 30.47 19.36 3.34
N GLU A 182 29.97 20.61 3.39
CA GLU A 182 30.51 21.65 4.29
C GLU A 182 30.38 21.27 5.75
N ASP A 183 29.30 20.59 6.12
CA ASP A 183 29.00 20.14 7.49
C ASP A 183 29.63 18.80 7.83
N LYS A 184 30.41 18.21 6.93
CA LYS A 184 31.08 16.91 7.06
C LYS A 184 30.17 15.77 7.47
N ARG A 185 28.97 15.74 6.90
CA ARG A 185 27.97 14.69 7.16
C ARG A 185 27.42 14.14 5.85
N HIS A 186 26.97 12.91 5.88
CA HIS A 186 26.28 12.31 4.72
C HIS A 186 25.03 13.09 4.34
N ALA A 187 24.71 13.07 3.04
CA ALA A 187 23.40 13.49 2.54
C ALA A 187 22.88 12.48 1.53
N LEU A 188 21.55 12.30 1.53
CA LEU A 188 20.83 11.50 0.56
C LEU A 188 19.94 12.43 -0.25
N PHE A 189 20.01 12.36 -1.57
CA PHE A 189 19.17 13.12 -2.48
C PHE A 189 18.18 12.16 -3.15
N VAL A 190 16.90 12.27 -2.78
CA VAL A 190 15.83 11.43 -3.32
C VAL A 190 15.00 12.28 -4.27
N ASN A 191 14.83 11.80 -5.50
CA ASN A 191 14.01 12.41 -6.52
C ASN A 191 12.58 11.83 -6.48
N TYR A 192 11.61 12.67 -6.15
CA TYR A 192 10.18 12.39 -6.18
C TYR A 192 9.56 13.08 -7.39
N GLN A 193 9.62 12.45 -8.58
CA GLN A 193 9.01 12.99 -9.80
C GLN A 193 9.43 14.44 -10.10
N ASP A 194 10.73 14.66 -10.26
CA ASP A 194 11.39 15.97 -10.49
C ASP A 194 11.48 16.89 -9.25
N ASN A 195 11.03 16.45 -8.08
CA ASN A 195 11.25 17.12 -6.80
C ASN A 195 12.36 16.41 -6.02
N ILE A 196 13.55 17.01 -5.96
CA ILE A 196 14.72 16.44 -5.28
C ILE A 196 14.75 16.93 -3.83
N VAL A 197 14.65 15.99 -2.89
CA VAL A 197 14.67 16.27 -1.46
C VAL A 197 15.96 15.75 -0.84
N CYS A 198 16.62 16.62 -0.06
CA CYS A 198 17.85 16.30 0.66
C CYS A 198 17.53 15.80 2.08
N TYR A 199 18.03 14.62 2.42
CA TYR A 199 17.94 14.06 3.76
C TYR A 199 19.31 14.06 4.43
N ARG A 200 19.38 14.59 5.64
CA ARG A 200 20.52 14.50 6.53
C ARG A 200 20.35 13.35 7.53
N PRO A 201 21.41 12.89 8.23
CA PRO A 201 21.35 11.72 9.11
C PRO A 201 20.20 11.76 10.14
N GLU A 202 19.88 12.92 10.68
CA GLU A 202 18.75 13.13 11.61
C GLU A 202 17.37 12.93 10.99
N ASN A 203 17.28 12.90 9.66
CA ASN A 203 16.05 12.73 8.90
C ASN A 203 15.95 11.39 8.16
N PHE A 204 16.95 10.49 8.29
CA PHE A 204 16.92 9.18 7.65
C PHE A 204 15.80 8.28 8.18
N ASP A 205 15.25 8.57 9.37
CA ASP A 205 14.06 7.91 9.92
C ASP A 205 12.76 8.26 9.18
N LYS A 206 12.79 9.31 8.35
CA LYS A 206 11.63 9.75 7.54
C LYS A 206 11.48 8.96 6.26
N ILE A 207 12.47 8.14 5.89
CA ILE A 207 12.50 7.35 4.67
C ILE A 207 12.77 5.87 4.91
N THR A 208 12.40 5.04 3.95
CA THR A 208 12.69 3.60 3.94
C THR A 208 12.71 3.06 2.51
N HIS A 209 13.15 1.82 2.31
CA HIS A 209 13.06 1.18 1.00
C HIS A 209 11.60 0.96 0.58
N ALA A 210 11.34 1.05 -0.72
CA ALA A 210 10.03 0.95 -1.34
C ALA A 210 9.89 -0.21 -2.34
N TYR A 211 10.83 -1.14 -2.40
CA TYR A 211 10.68 -2.34 -3.26
C TYR A 211 9.47 -3.17 -2.82
N CYS A 212 9.26 -3.28 -1.51
CA CYS A 212 8.07 -3.84 -0.90
C CYS A 212 7.49 -2.84 0.11
N ILE A 213 6.19 -2.56 0.00
CA ILE A 213 5.47 -1.65 0.91
C ILE A 213 4.23 -2.32 1.48
N SER A 214 3.66 -1.72 2.53
CA SER A 214 2.38 -2.20 3.04
C SER A 214 1.23 -1.83 2.11
N VAL A 215 0.15 -2.63 2.13
CA VAL A 215 -1.06 -2.33 1.36
C VAL A 215 -1.65 -0.97 1.74
N HIS A 216 -1.53 -0.55 3.01
CA HIS A 216 -1.97 0.78 3.45
C HIS A 216 -1.19 1.91 2.76
N LYS A 217 0.13 1.72 2.57
CA LYS A 217 0.99 2.70 1.91
C LYS A 217 0.82 2.74 0.39
N SER A 218 0.23 1.71 -0.21
CA SER A 218 -0.10 1.70 -1.63
C SER A 218 -1.41 2.44 -1.96
N GLN A 219 -2.16 2.90 -0.96
CA GLN A 219 -3.38 3.67 -1.19
C GLN A 219 -3.06 4.97 -1.94
N GLY A 220 -3.83 5.26 -2.99
CA GLY A 220 -3.58 6.39 -3.90
C GLY A 220 -2.61 6.07 -5.04
N GLY A 221 -1.70 5.10 -4.87
CA GLY A 221 -0.80 4.65 -5.92
C GLY A 221 -1.44 3.70 -6.92
N GLU A 222 -0.85 3.59 -8.11
CA GLU A 222 -1.21 2.64 -9.17
C GLU A 222 0.05 2.11 -9.82
N TYR A 223 0.09 0.80 -10.06
CA TYR A 223 1.26 0.13 -10.59
C TYR A 223 0.86 -0.79 -11.74
N PRO A 224 1.63 -0.89 -12.81
CA PRO A 224 1.37 -1.89 -13.85
C PRO A 224 1.29 -3.31 -13.30
N ILE A 225 2.22 -3.70 -12.43
CA ILE A 225 2.28 -5.04 -11.85
C ILE A 225 2.25 -4.97 -10.33
N ILE A 226 1.34 -5.75 -9.73
CA ILE A 226 1.27 -5.98 -8.28
C ILE A 226 1.64 -7.43 -7.99
N ILE A 227 2.47 -7.62 -6.97
CA ILE A 227 2.86 -8.93 -6.45
C ILE A 227 2.54 -8.96 -4.96
N MET A 228 1.75 -9.94 -4.50
CA MET A 228 1.36 -10.04 -3.10
C MET A 228 1.48 -11.48 -2.57
N PRO A 229 2.24 -11.71 -1.48
CA PRO A 229 2.34 -13.00 -0.82
C PRO A 229 1.16 -13.28 0.11
N PHE A 230 0.76 -14.54 0.15
CA PHE A 230 -0.23 -15.10 1.06
C PHE A 230 0.38 -16.26 1.85
N ILE A 231 0.53 -16.09 3.14
CA ILE A 231 1.01 -17.14 4.07
C ILE A 231 0.11 -17.21 5.29
N ARG A 232 0.06 -18.38 5.92
CA ARG A 232 -0.80 -18.58 7.09
C ARG A 232 -0.47 -17.67 8.27
N SER A 233 0.80 -17.35 8.46
CA SER A 233 1.23 -16.40 9.51
C SER A 233 0.72 -14.98 9.28
N HIS A 234 0.34 -14.62 8.06
CA HIS A 234 -0.28 -13.33 7.73
C HIS A 234 -1.82 -13.33 7.90
N SER A 235 -2.44 -14.47 8.21
CA SER A 235 -3.90 -14.62 8.25
C SER A 235 -4.61 -13.59 9.13
N ILE A 236 -3.97 -13.16 10.22
CA ILE A 236 -4.49 -12.12 11.11
C ILE A 236 -4.69 -10.76 10.41
N MET A 237 -3.93 -10.48 9.37
CA MET A 237 -4.00 -9.23 8.59
C MET A 237 -4.77 -9.39 7.28
N LEU A 238 -5.03 -10.65 6.86
CA LEU A 238 -5.74 -10.91 5.61
C LEU A 238 -7.25 -10.78 5.82
N TYR A 239 -7.89 -9.86 5.12
CA TYR A 239 -9.32 -9.67 5.05
C TYR A 239 -9.70 -9.01 3.72
N ARG A 240 -10.97 -9.13 3.34
CA ARG A 240 -11.49 -8.78 2.02
C ARG A 240 -11.07 -7.40 1.53
N LYS A 241 -11.28 -6.36 2.35
CA LYS A 241 -10.93 -4.97 1.98
C LYS A 241 -9.44 -4.76 1.75
N LEU A 242 -8.58 -5.44 2.52
CA LEU A 242 -7.13 -5.36 2.33
C LEU A 242 -6.73 -6.01 1.00
N ILE A 243 -7.24 -7.21 0.72
CA ILE A 243 -6.93 -7.94 -0.51
C ILE A 243 -7.49 -7.18 -1.72
N TYR A 244 -8.73 -6.69 -1.64
CA TYR A 244 -9.33 -5.84 -2.67
C TYR A 244 -8.49 -4.60 -2.94
N THR A 245 -8.07 -3.88 -1.87
CA THR A 245 -7.24 -2.67 -2.01
C THR A 245 -5.94 -3.00 -2.73
N ALA A 246 -5.25 -4.08 -2.36
CA ALA A 246 -4.02 -4.50 -3.01
C ALA A 246 -4.21 -4.80 -4.50
N CYS A 247 -5.18 -5.67 -4.83
CA CYS A 247 -5.43 -6.07 -6.22
C CYS A 247 -5.88 -4.89 -7.09
N SER A 248 -6.71 -3.98 -6.53
CA SER A 248 -7.19 -2.80 -7.25
C SER A 248 -6.10 -1.77 -7.56
N ARG A 249 -4.87 -1.91 -7.04
CA ARG A 249 -3.71 -1.08 -7.41
C ARG A 249 -3.11 -1.46 -8.75
N ALA A 250 -3.36 -2.67 -9.23
CA ALA A 250 -2.79 -3.14 -10.49
C ALA A 250 -3.49 -2.52 -11.71
N ARG A 251 -2.68 -2.15 -12.72
CA ARG A 251 -3.18 -1.63 -14.00
C ARG A 251 -3.14 -2.70 -15.10
N LYS A 252 -2.22 -3.67 -15.01
CA LYS A 252 -1.99 -4.68 -16.06
C LYS A 252 -2.02 -6.10 -15.51
N ALA A 253 -1.31 -6.40 -14.42
CA ALA A 253 -1.25 -7.76 -13.90
C ALA A 253 -1.16 -7.83 -12.37
N VAL A 254 -1.70 -8.93 -11.81
CA VAL A 254 -1.64 -9.27 -10.39
C VAL A 254 -1.06 -10.67 -10.22
N TRP A 255 -0.07 -10.78 -9.35
CA TRP A 255 0.52 -12.06 -8.94
C TRP A 255 0.21 -12.32 -7.46
N LEU A 256 -0.55 -13.37 -7.19
CA LEU A 256 -0.94 -13.84 -5.87
C LEU A 256 -0.14 -15.11 -5.56
N ILE A 257 0.77 -15.05 -4.55
CA ILE A 257 1.81 -16.05 -4.37
C ILE A 257 1.69 -16.70 -3.01
N GLY A 258 1.79 -18.03 -2.95
CA GLY A 258 1.94 -18.79 -1.71
C GLY A 258 0.75 -19.69 -1.40
N ASP A 259 0.19 -19.63 -0.18
CA ASP A 259 -0.90 -20.47 0.27
C ASP A 259 -2.26 -19.91 -0.18
N MET A 260 -2.84 -20.54 -1.19
CA MET A 260 -4.15 -20.14 -1.72
C MET A 260 -5.27 -20.30 -0.69
N SER A 261 -5.14 -21.23 0.26
CA SER A 261 -6.12 -21.35 1.34
C SER A 261 -6.12 -20.12 2.27
N ALA A 262 -4.96 -19.47 2.45
CA ALA A 262 -4.86 -18.21 3.19
C ALA A 262 -5.52 -17.05 2.43
N PHE A 263 -5.40 -17.02 1.09
CA PHE A 263 -6.11 -16.08 0.24
C PHE A 263 -7.62 -16.28 0.34
N GLU A 264 -8.10 -17.51 0.11
CA GLU A 264 -9.52 -17.87 0.18
C GLU A 264 -10.13 -17.53 1.54
N ALA A 265 -9.46 -17.91 2.64
CA ALA A 265 -9.89 -17.55 3.98
C ALA A 265 -9.94 -16.03 4.19
N GLY A 266 -8.95 -15.29 3.64
CA GLY A 266 -8.89 -13.84 3.74
C GLY A 266 -10.07 -13.14 3.06
N ILE A 267 -10.47 -13.57 1.87
CA ILE A 267 -11.61 -12.96 1.16
C ILE A 267 -12.97 -13.25 1.82
N GLN A 268 -13.06 -14.29 2.66
CA GLN A 268 -14.28 -14.56 3.44
C GLN A 268 -14.43 -13.64 4.65
N VAL A 269 -13.33 -13.08 5.16
CA VAL A 269 -13.36 -12.13 6.27
C VAL A 269 -13.64 -10.74 5.73
N GLU A 270 -14.82 -10.20 5.99
CA GLU A 270 -15.23 -8.89 5.48
C GLU A 270 -14.43 -7.75 6.14
N GLU A 271 -14.37 -7.74 7.47
CA GLU A 271 -13.63 -6.76 8.26
C GLU A 271 -13.15 -7.41 9.58
N ARG A 272 -11.87 -7.20 9.94
CA ARG A 272 -11.30 -7.77 11.17
C ARG A 272 -11.71 -7.01 12.42
N HIS A 273 -11.79 -5.69 12.29
CA HIS A 273 -12.14 -4.79 13.38
C HIS A 273 -13.23 -3.82 12.89
N VAL A 274 -14.46 -4.07 13.32
CA VAL A 274 -15.56 -3.14 13.06
C VAL A 274 -15.30 -1.86 13.85
N ARG A 275 -15.05 -0.78 13.13
CA ARG A 275 -14.84 0.53 13.76
C ARG A 275 -16.17 1.02 14.32
N ARG A 276 -16.19 1.30 15.63
CA ARG A 276 -17.34 1.89 16.28
C ARG A 276 -17.44 3.36 15.88
N THR A 277 -18.63 3.80 15.47
CA THR A 277 -18.91 5.17 15.08
C THR A 277 -20.38 5.48 15.36
N THR A 278 -20.66 6.70 15.80
CA THR A 278 -22.02 7.21 15.99
C THR A 278 -22.44 8.16 14.87
N LEU A 279 -21.57 8.37 13.85
CA LEU A 279 -21.82 9.38 12.82
C LEU A 279 -23.09 9.12 12.04
N GLN A 280 -23.33 7.87 11.59
CA GLN A 280 -24.56 7.50 10.89
C GLN A 280 -25.81 7.82 11.71
N GLN A 281 -25.84 7.42 12.99
CA GLN A 281 -26.96 7.68 13.88
C GLN A 281 -27.19 9.17 14.10
N ARG A 282 -26.13 9.94 14.31
CA ARG A 282 -26.19 11.41 14.46
C ARG A 282 -26.70 12.10 13.20
N LEU A 283 -26.41 11.57 12.03
CA LEU A 283 -26.90 12.10 10.77
C LEU A 283 -28.39 11.80 10.54
N ILE A 284 -28.87 10.66 11.02
CA ILE A 284 -30.27 10.24 10.87
C ILE A 284 -31.16 10.91 11.92
N TYR A 285 -30.75 10.91 13.20
CA TYR A 285 -31.57 11.30 14.34
C TYR A 285 -31.22 12.66 14.96
N GLY A 286 -30.13 13.29 14.55
CA GLY A 286 -29.59 14.50 15.17
C GLY A 286 -28.67 14.22 16.37
N THR A 287 -28.13 15.29 16.97
CA THR A 287 -27.10 15.19 18.02
C THR A 287 -27.66 14.95 19.43
N THR A 288 -28.97 14.90 19.62
CA THR A 288 -29.62 14.95 20.93
C THR A 288 -30.03 13.60 21.50
N GLU A 289 -29.96 12.51 20.76
CA GLU A 289 -30.45 11.19 21.19
C GLU A 289 -29.44 10.04 21.06
N VAL A 290 -28.15 10.31 21.16
CA VAL A 290 -27.18 9.20 21.32
C VAL A 290 -27.16 8.83 22.80
N VAL A 291 -27.96 7.87 23.18
CA VAL A 291 -27.90 7.20 24.49
C VAL A 291 -26.50 6.56 24.57
N ASP A 292 -25.68 7.00 25.54
CA ASP A 292 -24.46 6.31 25.93
C ASP A 292 -24.81 4.90 26.40
N THR A 293 -24.68 3.93 25.50
CA THR A 293 -24.69 2.54 25.88
C THR A 293 -23.28 2.17 26.31
N ASP A 294 -23.11 2.08 27.62
CA ASP A 294 -22.01 1.45 28.36
C ASP A 294 -20.61 2.08 28.34
N GLU A 295 -20.35 2.85 29.39
CA GLU A 295 -19.01 3.32 29.80
C GLU A 295 -18.05 2.19 30.31
N ASN A 296 -18.39 0.92 30.19
CA ASN A 296 -17.68 -0.16 30.91
C ASN A 296 -16.91 -1.18 30.08
N ASP A 297 -16.64 -0.96 28.79
CA ASP A 297 -15.86 -1.88 27.97
C ASP A 297 -14.70 -1.19 27.23
N PHE A 298 -13.75 -0.62 27.96
CA PHE A 298 -12.42 -0.37 27.44
C PHE A 298 -11.41 -1.33 28.09
N PRO A 299 -11.02 -2.42 27.44
CA PRO A 299 -9.72 -3.01 27.70
C PRO A 299 -8.67 -2.22 26.92
N PHE A 300 -7.67 -1.76 27.66
CA PHE A 300 -6.46 -1.09 27.17
C PHE A 300 -5.65 -1.95 26.19
#